data_eadffb245346e313e5128468e462996b
#
_entry.id   eadffb245346e313e5128468e462996b
#
_cell.length_a   1.000
_cell.length_b   1.000
_cell.length_c   1.000
_cell.angle_alpha   90.00
_cell.angle_beta   90.00
_cell.angle_gamma   90.00
#
_symmetry.space_group_name_H-M   'P 1'
#
loop_
_entity.id
_entity.type
_entity.pdbx_description
1 polymer ?
#
loop_
_entity_poly.entity_id
_entity_poly.type
_entity_poly.pdbx_seq_one_letter_code
_entity_poly.pdbx_strand_id
1 'polypeptide(L)'
;MAVNTYLEGNFRGLQHLGIPVTNLETSVGFYTRLGFRRILAAHVDEAQGRVLVAFMEQRGVIIELYQVTEPEREEIRTRKDGHVDHIAFDVADVQEAFEELKSAGFEMVEEKPVFLDFWKRGCSYFAIRGPDGEKLEFNQIH
;
A
#
# COMPACT_ATOMS: atom_id res chain seq x y z
N MET A 1 12.72 12.47 -34.29
CA MET A 1 11.82 11.33 -34.58
C MET A 1 10.67 11.39 -33.61
N ALA A 2 9.43 11.16 -34.08
CA ALA A 2 8.31 11.02 -33.21
C ALA A 2 8.45 9.72 -32.38
N VAL A 3 8.22 9.78 -31.08
CA VAL A 3 8.17 8.59 -30.22
C VAL A 3 6.80 7.93 -30.42
N ASN A 4 6.78 6.65 -30.75
CA ASN A 4 5.54 5.91 -30.81
C ASN A 4 5.01 5.74 -29.39
N THR A 5 3.79 6.22 -29.13
CA THR A 5 3.06 6.01 -27.89
C THR A 5 1.99 4.95 -28.09
N TYR A 6 1.75 4.15 -27.05
CA TYR A 6 0.78 3.06 -27.10
C TYR A 6 -0.32 3.32 -26.05
N LEU A 7 -1.48 2.69 -26.24
CA LEU A 7 -2.65 2.80 -25.37
C LEU A 7 -3.27 4.21 -25.31
N GLU A 8 -2.90 5.13 -26.20
CA GLU A 8 -3.46 6.47 -26.28
C GLU A 8 -4.98 6.38 -26.47
N GLY A 9 -5.74 7.07 -25.62
CA GLY A 9 -7.19 6.99 -25.60
C GLY A 9 -7.79 5.73 -24.98
N ASN A 10 -6.96 4.70 -24.69
CA ASN A 10 -7.42 3.46 -24.04
C ASN A 10 -6.99 3.36 -22.56
N PHE A 11 -5.88 3.98 -22.18
CA PHE A 11 -5.41 4.02 -20.78
C PHE A 11 -6.35 4.90 -19.94
N ARG A 12 -6.88 4.34 -18.83
CA ARG A 12 -7.86 4.99 -17.96
C ARG A 12 -7.36 5.31 -16.55
N GLY A 13 -6.10 5.02 -16.28
CA GLY A 13 -5.49 5.28 -14.98
C GLY A 13 -5.21 4.01 -14.18
N LEU A 14 -4.86 4.18 -12.92
CA LEU A 14 -4.61 3.08 -11.99
C LEU A 14 -5.96 2.52 -11.50
N GLN A 15 -6.19 1.21 -11.63
CA GLN A 15 -7.41 0.56 -11.17
C GLN A 15 -7.29 0.11 -9.70
N HIS A 16 -6.23 -0.60 -9.36
CA HIS A 16 -5.94 -1.05 -8.00
C HIS A 16 -4.46 -1.37 -7.82
N LEU A 17 -4.03 -1.54 -6.58
CA LEU A 17 -2.72 -2.01 -6.17
C LEU A 17 -2.86 -3.41 -5.60
N GLY A 18 -2.13 -4.38 -6.14
CA GLY A 18 -2.09 -5.75 -5.62
C GLY A 18 -0.98 -5.91 -4.58
N ILE A 19 -1.34 -6.38 -3.40
CA ILE A 19 -0.42 -6.62 -2.29
C ILE A 19 -0.57 -8.07 -1.83
N PRO A 20 0.43 -8.93 -2.09
CA PRO A 20 0.41 -10.28 -1.58
C PRO A 20 0.61 -10.28 -0.06
N VAL A 21 -0.13 -11.14 0.63
CA VAL A 21 -0.12 -11.20 2.09
C VAL A 21 0.01 -12.65 2.58
N THR A 22 0.57 -12.83 3.78
CA THR A 22 0.69 -14.15 4.39
C THR A 22 -0.53 -14.56 5.19
N ASN A 23 -1.29 -13.58 5.69
CA ASN A 23 -2.55 -13.80 6.41
C ASN A 23 -3.55 -12.70 6.06
N LEU A 24 -4.61 -13.06 5.33
CA LEU A 24 -5.57 -12.10 4.80
C LEU A 24 -6.29 -11.31 5.91
N GLU A 25 -6.77 -11.99 6.94
CA GLU A 25 -7.54 -11.33 8.00
C GLU A 25 -6.68 -10.39 8.86
N THR A 26 -5.41 -10.74 9.08
CA THR A 26 -4.44 -9.83 9.72
C THR A 26 -4.26 -8.56 8.91
N SER A 27 -4.05 -8.68 7.60
CA SER A 27 -3.88 -7.53 6.71
C SER A 27 -5.17 -6.72 6.57
N VAL A 28 -6.32 -7.37 6.44
CA VAL A 28 -7.64 -6.69 6.44
C VAL A 28 -7.81 -5.86 7.71
N GLY A 29 -7.50 -6.44 8.88
CA GLY A 29 -7.56 -5.72 10.16
C GLY A 29 -6.62 -4.51 10.20
N PHE A 30 -5.40 -4.65 9.70
CA PHE A 30 -4.43 -3.56 9.60
C PHE A 30 -4.95 -2.41 8.72
N TYR A 31 -5.37 -2.70 7.49
CA TYR A 31 -5.87 -1.67 6.56
C TYR A 31 -7.19 -1.05 7.05
N THR A 32 -8.02 -1.80 7.76
CA THR A 32 -9.24 -1.26 8.41
C THR A 32 -8.88 -0.20 9.45
N ARG A 33 -7.81 -0.39 10.24
CA ARG A 33 -7.31 0.63 11.18
C ARG A 33 -6.82 1.90 10.49
N LEU A 34 -6.37 1.79 9.23
CA LEU A 34 -6.00 2.94 8.39
C LEU A 34 -7.20 3.62 7.72
N GLY A 35 -8.42 3.13 7.94
CA GLY A 35 -9.64 3.70 7.39
C GLY A 35 -10.15 3.05 6.10
N PHE A 36 -9.50 1.98 5.63
CA PHE A 36 -10.00 1.23 4.49
C PHE A 36 -11.19 0.36 4.90
N ARG A 37 -12.15 0.21 4.01
CA ARG A 37 -13.27 -0.72 4.17
C ARG A 37 -13.20 -1.83 3.13
N ARG A 38 -13.55 -3.04 3.51
CA ARG A 38 -13.65 -4.17 2.58
C ARG A 38 -14.85 -3.95 1.66
N ILE A 39 -14.61 -3.94 0.36
CA ILE A 39 -15.66 -3.78 -0.68
C ILE A 39 -15.96 -5.06 -1.42
N LEU A 40 -15.03 -6.03 -1.41
CA LEU A 40 -15.20 -7.34 -2.04
C LEU A 40 -14.41 -8.40 -1.27
N ALA A 41 -14.97 -9.59 -1.14
CA ALA A 41 -14.27 -10.80 -0.74
C ALA A 41 -14.44 -11.85 -1.83
N ALA A 42 -13.36 -12.50 -2.22
CA ALA A 42 -13.34 -13.49 -3.29
C ALA A 42 -12.28 -14.56 -3.02
N HIS A 43 -12.21 -15.54 -3.89
CA HIS A 43 -11.12 -16.52 -3.90
C HIS A 43 -10.85 -16.97 -5.34
N VAL A 44 -9.63 -17.46 -5.57
CA VAL A 44 -9.22 -18.12 -6.81
C VAL A 44 -8.70 -19.50 -6.44
N ASP A 45 -9.23 -20.54 -7.07
CA ASP A 45 -8.74 -21.90 -6.90
C ASP A 45 -7.60 -22.15 -7.89
N GLU A 46 -6.43 -22.49 -7.37
CA GLU A 46 -5.21 -22.81 -8.12
C GLU A 46 -4.79 -24.25 -7.85
N ALA A 47 -3.81 -24.75 -8.61
CA ALA A 47 -3.30 -26.12 -8.45
C ALA A 47 -2.70 -26.37 -7.05
N GLN A 48 -2.09 -25.34 -6.43
CA GLN A 48 -1.44 -25.41 -5.13
C GLN A 48 -2.40 -25.13 -3.96
N GLY A 49 -3.66 -24.76 -4.24
CA GLY A 49 -4.65 -24.45 -3.20
C GLY A 49 -5.46 -23.21 -3.54
N ARG A 50 -6.15 -22.70 -2.52
CA ARG A 50 -7.04 -21.54 -2.66
C ARG A 50 -6.35 -20.26 -2.26
N VAL A 51 -6.30 -19.30 -3.19
CA VAL A 51 -5.89 -17.92 -2.93
C VAL A 51 -7.10 -17.12 -2.44
N LEU A 52 -7.02 -16.56 -1.26
CA LEU A 52 -8.07 -15.72 -0.68
C LEU A 52 -7.82 -14.26 -1.06
N VAL A 53 -8.88 -13.53 -1.42
CA VAL A 53 -8.79 -12.15 -1.91
C VAL A 53 -9.74 -11.25 -1.14
N ALA A 54 -9.28 -10.05 -0.79
CA ALA A 54 -10.10 -8.96 -0.30
C ALA A 54 -9.73 -7.66 -1.01
N PHE A 55 -10.72 -6.98 -1.56
CA PHE A 55 -10.53 -5.59 -2.04
C PHE A 55 -10.92 -4.63 -0.93
N MET A 56 -10.01 -3.72 -0.63
CA MET A 56 -10.16 -2.66 0.38
C MET A 56 -10.19 -1.31 -0.30
N GLU A 57 -11.05 -0.41 0.13
CA GLU A 57 -11.20 0.92 -0.48
C GLU A 57 -11.20 2.03 0.57
N GLN A 58 -10.50 3.13 0.25
CA GLN A 58 -10.59 4.40 0.96
C GLN A 58 -10.42 5.56 -0.02
N ARG A 59 -11.44 6.44 -0.12
CA ARG A 59 -11.43 7.64 -0.97
C ARG A 59 -10.97 7.41 -2.42
N GLY A 60 -11.41 6.31 -3.02
CA GLY A 60 -11.08 5.95 -4.39
C GLY A 60 -9.75 5.20 -4.55
N VAL A 61 -8.96 5.05 -3.50
CA VAL A 61 -7.80 4.16 -3.50
C VAL A 61 -8.28 2.73 -3.26
N ILE A 62 -7.97 1.83 -4.18
CA ILE A 62 -8.34 0.42 -4.10
C ILE A 62 -7.08 -0.42 -3.96
N ILE A 63 -7.05 -1.26 -2.94
CA ILE A 63 -5.99 -2.24 -2.68
C ILE A 63 -6.60 -3.65 -2.76
N GLU A 64 -5.99 -4.51 -3.54
CA GLU A 64 -6.27 -5.94 -3.57
C GLU A 64 -5.30 -6.66 -2.63
N LEU A 65 -5.78 -7.17 -1.52
CA LEU A 65 -5.02 -8.06 -0.64
C LEU A 65 -5.29 -9.50 -1.06
N TYR A 66 -4.23 -10.27 -1.33
CA TYR A 66 -4.39 -11.66 -1.72
C TYR A 66 -3.43 -12.57 -0.96
N GLN A 67 -4.03 -13.51 -0.23
CA GLN A 67 -3.28 -14.50 0.54
C GLN A 67 -2.87 -15.65 -0.37
N VAL A 68 -1.59 -15.68 -0.70
CA VAL A 68 -0.99 -16.71 -1.54
C VAL A 68 -0.84 -18.04 -0.81
N THR A 69 -0.66 -19.11 -1.58
CA THR A 69 -0.36 -20.44 -1.06
C THR A 69 1.15 -20.65 -0.91
N GLU A 70 1.58 -21.76 -0.32
CA GLU A 70 2.99 -22.15 -0.35
C GLU A 70 3.39 -22.67 -1.75
N PRO A 71 4.63 -22.40 -2.26
CA PRO A 71 5.77 -21.80 -1.53
C PRO A 71 5.80 -20.25 -1.56
N GLU A 72 4.93 -19.59 -2.31
CA GLU A 72 4.93 -18.13 -2.47
C GLU A 72 4.76 -17.41 -1.12
N ARG A 73 4.02 -18.00 -0.18
CA ARG A 73 3.84 -17.43 1.17
C ARG A 73 5.16 -17.31 1.91
N GLU A 74 6.05 -18.28 1.78
CA GLU A 74 7.38 -18.20 2.39
C GLU A 74 8.24 -17.10 1.74
N GLU A 75 8.13 -16.93 0.43
CA GLU A 75 8.81 -15.84 -0.26
C GLU A 75 8.34 -14.48 0.25
N ILE A 76 7.03 -14.28 0.48
CA ILE A 76 6.49 -13.04 1.05
C ILE A 76 7.05 -12.77 2.44
N ARG A 77 7.17 -13.79 3.32
CA ARG A 77 7.72 -13.63 4.68
C ARG A 77 9.17 -13.14 4.67
N THR A 78 9.94 -13.47 3.65
CA THR A 78 11.37 -13.14 3.53
C THR A 78 11.65 -11.99 2.57
N ARG A 79 10.63 -11.50 1.87
CA ARG A 79 10.74 -10.44 0.87
C ARG A 79 11.18 -9.13 1.51
N LYS A 80 12.06 -8.45 0.80
CA LYS A 80 12.40 -7.04 1.04
C LYS A 80 11.59 -6.14 0.11
N ASP A 81 11.79 -4.83 0.20
CA ASP A 81 11.18 -3.88 -0.73
C ASP A 81 11.58 -4.27 -2.17
N GLY A 82 10.61 -4.26 -3.07
CA GLY A 82 10.77 -4.69 -4.46
C GLY A 82 10.94 -3.53 -5.44
N HIS A 83 10.61 -3.75 -6.71
CA HIS A 83 10.65 -2.71 -7.75
C HIS A 83 9.69 -1.56 -7.42
N VAL A 84 8.52 -1.84 -6.88
CA VAL A 84 7.69 -0.86 -6.19
C VAL A 84 8.14 -0.84 -4.73
N ASP A 85 8.95 0.13 -4.38
CA ASP A 85 9.54 0.25 -3.05
C ASP A 85 8.49 0.61 -1.99
N HIS A 86 7.60 1.55 -2.31
CA HIS A 86 6.56 2.02 -1.41
C HIS A 86 5.32 2.51 -2.16
N ILE A 87 4.24 2.64 -1.41
CA ILE A 87 3.01 3.31 -1.82
C ILE A 87 2.92 4.59 -1.02
N ALA A 88 2.80 5.74 -1.68
CA ALA A 88 2.64 7.02 -1.01
C ALA A 88 1.17 7.46 -1.05
N PHE A 89 0.61 7.72 0.13
CA PHE A 89 -0.70 8.31 0.32
C PHE A 89 -0.58 9.81 0.57
N ASP A 90 -1.42 10.60 -0.06
CA ASP A 90 -1.51 12.03 0.17
C ASP A 90 -2.24 12.31 1.48
N VAL A 91 -1.66 13.15 2.34
CA VAL A 91 -2.28 13.59 3.60
C VAL A 91 -2.31 15.11 3.68
N ALA A 92 -3.34 15.63 4.34
CA ALA A 92 -3.51 17.08 4.49
C ALA A 92 -2.52 17.69 5.49
N ASP A 93 -2.19 16.96 6.56
CA ASP A 93 -1.24 17.36 7.60
C ASP A 93 -0.39 16.15 8.02
N VAL A 94 0.87 16.15 7.57
CA VAL A 94 1.79 15.04 7.81
C VAL A 94 2.20 14.91 9.27
N GLN A 95 2.26 16.03 10.01
CA GLN A 95 2.62 15.99 11.42
C GLN A 95 1.48 15.39 12.26
N GLU A 96 0.24 15.81 11.99
CA GLU A 96 -0.94 15.24 12.64
C GLU A 96 -1.06 13.73 12.34
N ALA A 97 -0.89 13.34 11.06
CA ALA A 97 -0.90 11.94 10.66
C ALA A 97 0.20 11.12 11.36
N PHE A 98 1.40 11.68 11.50
CA PHE A 98 2.50 11.03 12.20
C PHE A 98 2.17 10.77 13.67
N GLU A 99 1.70 11.79 14.39
CA GLU A 99 1.36 11.68 15.81
C GLU A 99 0.20 10.70 16.04
N GLU A 100 -0.80 10.74 15.17
CA GLU A 100 -1.95 9.83 15.23
C GLU A 100 -1.50 8.36 15.07
N LEU A 101 -0.76 8.04 14.02
CA LEU A 101 -0.35 6.66 13.74
C LEU A 101 0.68 6.15 14.76
N LYS A 102 1.61 6.99 15.19
CA LYS A 102 2.57 6.67 16.25
C LYS A 102 1.87 6.35 17.56
N SER A 103 0.94 7.20 17.99
CA SER A 103 0.16 7.00 19.22
C SER A 103 -0.73 5.76 19.15
N ALA A 104 -1.20 5.39 17.95
CA ALA A 104 -1.98 4.18 17.71
C ALA A 104 -1.12 2.91 17.67
N GLY A 105 0.20 3.02 17.75
CA GLY A 105 1.13 1.88 17.84
C GLY A 105 1.48 1.27 16.49
N PHE A 106 1.39 2.01 15.39
CA PHE A 106 1.92 1.56 14.10
C PHE A 106 3.46 1.53 14.11
N GLU A 107 4.03 0.63 13.33
CA GLU A 107 5.49 0.51 13.19
C GLU A 107 6.01 1.63 12.28
N MET A 108 6.61 2.65 12.91
CA MET A 108 7.16 3.82 12.22
C MET A 108 8.52 3.51 11.61
N VAL A 109 8.77 3.95 10.37
CA VAL A 109 10.10 3.86 9.73
C VAL A 109 10.98 5.01 10.17
N GLU A 110 10.48 6.25 10.09
CA GLU A 110 11.20 7.44 10.52
C GLU A 110 10.83 7.82 11.97
N GLU A 111 11.76 8.45 12.69
CA GLU A 111 11.52 8.96 14.05
C GLU A 111 10.64 10.21 14.07
N LYS A 112 10.60 10.95 12.98
CA LYS A 112 9.80 12.16 12.75
C LYS A 112 9.60 12.37 11.24
N PRO A 113 8.62 13.18 10.81
CA PRO A 113 8.49 13.56 9.40
C PRO A 113 9.76 14.19 8.84
N VAL A 114 10.10 13.80 7.61
CA VAL A 114 11.30 14.23 6.88
C VAL A 114 10.89 15.22 5.81
N PHE A 115 11.55 16.39 5.77
CA PHE A 115 11.35 17.37 4.72
C PHE A 115 12.28 17.06 3.53
N LEU A 116 11.72 17.17 2.31
CA LEU A 116 12.45 17.11 1.04
C LEU A 116 12.12 18.35 0.20
N ASP A 117 13.16 18.91 -0.43
CA ASP A 117 13.01 20.06 -1.33
C ASP A 117 12.53 19.61 -2.72
N PHE A 118 11.41 18.86 -2.74
CA PHE A 118 10.72 18.45 -3.96
C PHE A 118 9.53 19.35 -4.21
N TRP A 119 9.09 19.43 -5.46
CA TRP A 119 7.98 20.31 -5.85
C TRP A 119 8.34 21.80 -5.66
N LYS A 120 7.34 22.67 -5.76
CA LYS A 120 7.56 24.11 -5.70
C LYS A 120 7.95 24.62 -4.31
N ARG A 121 7.44 24.01 -3.26
CA ARG A 121 7.64 24.44 -1.85
C ARG A 121 8.07 23.30 -0.93
N GLY A 122 8.53 22.22 -1.52
CA GLY A 122 8.90 21.03 -0.75
C GLY A 122 7.75 20.12 -0.43
N CYS A 123 8.08 19.00 0.19
CA CYS A 123 7.12 18.06 0.79
C CYS A 123 7.68 17.51 2.09
N SER A 124 6.83 16.94 2.90
CA SER A 124 7.24 16.21 4.09
C SER A 124 6.57 14.85 4.12
N TYR A 125 7.29 13.83 4.57
CA TYR A 125 6.81 12.46 4.59
C TYR A 125 7.28 11.68 5.80
N PHE A 126 6.62 10.60 6.08
CA PHE A 126 7.06 9.47 6.89
C PHE A 126 6.47 8.19 6.34
N ALA A 127 6.97 7.04 6.77
CA ALA A 127 6.45 5.74 6.37
C ALA A 127 6.18 4.85 7.59
N ILE A 128 5.31 3.85 7.39
CA ILE A 128 5.06 2.77 8.33
C ILE A 128 5.29 1.43 7.64
N ARG A 129 5.46 0.36 8.40
CA ARG A 129 5.49 -1.01 7.91
C ARG A 129 4.14 -1.69 8.14
N GLY A 130 3.65 -2.37 7.13
CA GLY A 130 2.50 -3.24 7.23
C GLY A 130 2.84 -4.62 7.79
N PRO A 131 1.84 -5.51 7.96
CA PRO A 131 2.03 -6.84 8.56
C PRO A 131 3.03 -7.74 7.85
N ASP A 132 3.19 -7.58 6.54
CA ASP A 132 4.14 -8.33 5.71
C ASP A 132 5.38 -7.50 5.33
N GLY A 133 5.63 -6.39 6.02
CA GLY A 133 6.78 -5.52 5.82
C GLY A 133 6.59 -4.49 4.70
N GLU A 134 5.43 -4.44 4.05
CA GLU A 134 5.15 -3.44 3.01
C GLU A 134 5.33 -2.02 3.55
N LYS A 135 5.96 -1.17 2.74
CA LYS A 135 6.22 0.22 3.10
C LYS A 135 5.11 1.14 2.61
N LEU A 136 4.43 1.78 3.55
CA LEU A 136 3.36 2.74 3.28
C LEU A 136 3.83 4.13 3.71
N GLU A 137 3.99 5.01 2.74
CA GLU A 137 4.40 6.40 2.95
C GLU A 137 3.17 7.30 3.07
N PHE A 138 3.26 8.31 3.93
CA PHE A 138 2.30 9.41 4.05
C PHE A 138 3.04 10.71 3.75
N ASN A 139 2.57 11.46 2.76
CA ASN A 139 3.29 12.58 2.18
C ASN A 139 2.36 13.79 2.05
N GLN A 140 2.85 14.94 2.47
CA GLN A 140 2.19 16.24 2.27
C GLN A 140 3.06 17.10 1.36
N ILE A 141 2.51 17.50 0.22
CA ILE A 141 3.12 18.51 -0.66
C ILE A 141 2.74 19.90 -0.13
N HIS A 142 3.74 20.77 0.13
CA HIS A 142 3.55 22.12 0.68
C HIS A 142 3.18 23.18 -0.34
#